data_ec20b1b9bdc49673deddc13f5dc095cb
#
_entry.id   ec20b1b9bdc49673deddc13f5dc095cb
#
_cell.length_a   1.000
_cell.length_b   1.000
_cell.length_c   1.000
_cell.angle_alpha   90.00
_cell.angle_beta   90.00
_cell.angle_gamma   90.00
#
_symmetry.space_group_name_H-M   'P 1'
#
loop_
_entity.id
_entity.type
_entity.pdbx_description
1 polymer ?
#
loop_
_entity_poly.entity_id
_entity_poly.type
_entity_poly.pdbx_seq_one_letter_code
_entity_poly.pdbx_strand_id
1 'polypeptide(L)'
;FGISMKKFSLVFISLLSLLVSPHDGWKATKLSETIAHTPSVLPDRVVLTWNDNTATTQSVSWRTDTSVMSGYAQIGVANASGRSMQTNEFKAVTTLFRSDINDAHYHNVTFTDLEPNTIYAYRVGDGENWTEYYHFKTASLEPQPFSFIYFGDAQNEVKTHWSRVFREAFRDAPR
;
A
#
# COMPACT_ATOMS: atom_id res chain seq x y z
N PHE A 1 -78.11 1.02 -9.08
CA PHE A 1 -77.16 1.45 -8.03
C PHE A 1 -75.74 1.24 -8.56
N GLY A 2 -75.16 2.32 -9.13
CA GLY A 2 -73.77 2.35 -9.58
C GLY A 2 -73.00 3.28 -8.70
N ILE A 3 -72.02 2.79 -8.01
CA ILE A 3 -71.07 3.61 -7.25
C ILE A 3 -69.75 3.67 -8.04
N SER A 4 -69.48 4.86 -8.54
CA SER A 4 -68.27 5.20 -9.33
C SER A 4 -67.02 5.11 -8.47
N MET A 5 -66.14 4.17 -8.77
CA MET A 5 -64.76 4.08 -8.26
C MET A 5 -63.78 4.75 -9.25
N LYS A 6 -63.81 6.04 -9.32
CA LYS A 6 -62.78 6.79 -10.07
C LYS A 6 -62.41 8.06 -9.31
N LYS A 7 -61.63 7.98 -8.24
CA LYS A 7 -60.94 9.16 -7.65
C LYS A 7 -59.85 8.81 -6.65
N PHE A 8 -59.19 7.68 -6.71
CA PHE A 8 -58.12 7.37 -5.75
C PHE A 8 -56.72 7.12 -6.33
N SER A 9 -56.54 7.37 -7.61
CA SER A 9 -55.28 7.01 -8.27
C SER A 9 -54.35 8.18 -8.61
N LEU A 10 -54.70 9.41 -8.29
CA LEU A 10 -53.88 10.57 -8.67
C LEU A 10 -53.12 11.26 -7.52
N VAL A 11 -53.34 10.86 -6.28
CA VAL A 11 -52.69 11.52 -5.11
C VAL A 11 -51.39 10.81 -4.70
N PHE A 12 -51.17 9.57 -5.16
CA PHE A 12 -49.96 8.82 -4.77
C PHE A 12 -48.74 9.05 -5.66
N ILE A 13 -48.88 9.63 -6.82
CA ILE A 13 -47.77 9.88 -7.76
C ILE A 13 -47.03 11.20 -7.48
N SER A 14 -47.67 12.15 -6.82
CA SER A 14 -47.04 13.45 -6.53
C SER A 14 -46.21 13.45 -5.24
N LEU A 15 -46.34 12.44 -4.38
CA LEU A 15 -45.56 12.35 -3.13
C LEU A 15 -44.22 11.60 -3.29
N LEU A 16 -44.02 10.87 -4.41
CA LEU A 16 -42.79 10.14 -4.65
C LEU A 16 -41.72 10.97 -5.38
N SER A 17 -42.11 12.12 -5.94
CA SER A 17 -41.17 13.04 -6.62
C SER A 17 -40.46 14.03 -5.68
N LEU A 18 -40.81 14.05 -4.40
CA LEU A 18 -40.23 14.97 -3.40
C LEU A 18 -39.09 14.35 -2.57
N LEU A 19 -38.74 13.07 -2.80
CA LEU A 19 -37.67 12.39 -2.08
C LEU A 19 -36.40 12.12 -2.88
N VAL A 20 -36.35 12.55 -4.14
CA VAL A 20 -35.11 12.59 -4.90
C VAL A 20 -34.57 14.01 -4.79
N SER A 21 -33.93 14.31 -3.67
CA SER A 21 -33.01 15.45 -3.62
C SER A 21 -31.97 15.22 -4.72
N PRO A 22 -31.71 16.19 -5.59
CA PRO A 22 -30.58 16.10 -6.47
C PRO A 22 -29.36 15.88 -5.55
N HIS A 23 -28.66 14.80 -5.77
CA HIS A 23 -27.39 14.54 -5.08
C HIS A 23 -26.45 15.66 -5.54
N ASP A 24 -26.46 16.78 -4.82
CA ASP A 24 -25.51 17.85 -5.01
C ASP A 24 -24.15 17.19 -4.96
N GLY A 25 -23.50 17.13 -6.12
CA GLY A 25 -22.30 16.35 -6.33
C GLY A 25 -21.31 16.63 -5.20
N TRP A 26 -21.02 15.62 -4.42
CA TRP A 26 -20.04 15.69 -3.36
C TRP A 26 -18.70 16.10 -3.97
N LYS A 27 -18.41 17.40 -3.90
CA LYS A 27 -17.10 17.93 -4.27
C LYS A 27 -16.14 17.46 -3.20
N ALA A 28 -15.43 16.37 -3.48
CA ALA A 28 -14.33 15.94 -2.63
C ALA A 28 -13.38 17.12 -2.44
N THR A 29 -13.23 17.58 -1.22
CA THR A 29 -12.27 18.63 -0.89
C THR A 29 -10.88 18.07 -1.14
N LYS A 30 -10.15 18.63 -2.11
CA LYS A 30 -8.77 18.23 -2.37
C LYS A 30 -7.94 18.63 -1.15
N LEU A 31 -7.39 17.64 -0.45
CA LEU A 31 -6.42 17.89 0.62
C LEU A 31 -5.20 18.61 0.03
N SER A 32 -4.63 19.55 0.77
CA SER A 32 -3.35 20.16 0.36
C SER A 32 -2.28 19.07 0.26
N GLU A 33 -1.34 19.25 -0.65
CA GLU A 33 -0.22 18.31 -0.84
C GLU A 33 0.56 18.11 0.47
N THR A 34 0.76 19.19 1.22
CA THR A 34 1.41 19.14 2.53
C THR A 34 0.72 18.16 3.49
N ILE A 35 -0.61 18.26 3.61
CA ILE A 35 -1.38 17.36 4.48
C ILE A 35 -1.39 15.94 3.93
N ALA A 36 -1.56 15.79 2.61
CA ALA A 36 -1.63 14.49 1.96
C ALA A 36 -0.33 13.68 2.08
N HIS A 37 0.79 14.34 2.29
CA HIS A 37 2.12 13.73 2.35
C HIS A 37 2.80 13.84 3.71
N THR A 38 2.10 14.35 4.73
CA THR A 38 2.61 14.37 6.09
C THR A 38 2.90 12.95 6.57
N PRO A 39 4.12 12.66 7.06
CA PRO A 39 4.43 11.39 7.68
C PRO A 39 3.63 11.19 8.97
N SER A 40 3.38 9.96 9.34
CA SER A 40 2.70 9.58 10.58
C SER A 40 3.49 8.49 11.30
N VAL A 41 3.03 8.06 12.46
CA VAL A 41 3.60 6.90 13.17
C VAL A 41 3.45 5.59 12.36
N LEU A 42 2.46 5.53 11.45
CA LEU A 42 2.27 4.37 10.60
C LEU A 42 3.32 4.36 9.48
N PRO A 43 3.98 3.22 9.25
CA PRO A 43 4.93 3.08 8.16
C PRO A 43 4.30 3.35 6.79
N ASP A 44 4.94 4.19 6.00
CA ASP A 44 4.58 4.44 4.61
C ASP A 44 5.81 4.39 3.69
N ARG A 45 5.61 4.54 2.38
CA ARG A 45 6.68 4.55 1.36
C ARG A 45 7.63 3.37 1.51
N VAL A 46 7.07 2.18 1.72
CA VAL A 46 7.83 0.94 1.83
C VAL A 46 8.40 0.59 0.47
N VAL A 47 9.72 0.50 0.37
CA VAL A 47 10.44 0.21 -0.88
C VAL A 47 11.41 -0.93 -0.66
N LEU A 48 11.33 -1.95 -1.51
CA LEU A 48 12.32 -3.01 -1.61
C LEU A 48 13.42 -2.62 -2.60
N THR A 49 14.67 -2.87 -2.22
CA THR A 49 15.83 -2.62 -3.08
C THR A 49 16.85 -3.75 -2.94
N TRP A 50 17.65 -3.93 -3.96
CA TRP A 50 18.80 -4.83 -3.90
C TRP A 50 20.04 -4.02 -3.53
N ASN A 51 20.77 -4.50 -2.54
CA ASN A 51 21.99 -3.85 -2.06
C ASN A 51 23.24 -4.75 -2.23
N ASP A 52 23.03 -6.06 -2.40
CA ASP A 52 24.08 -7.05 -2.52
C ASP A 52 23.54 -8.26 -3.31
N ASN A 53 24.00 -9.47 -3.01
CA ASN A 53 23.60 -10.69 -3.69
C ASN A 53 22.08 -10.92 -3.59
N THR A 54 21.41 -10.82 -4.71
CA THR A 54 19.93 -10.92 -4.81
C THR A 54 19.38 -12.30 -4.48
N ALA A 55 20.22 -13.33 -4.44
CA ALA A 55 19.82 -14.67 -4.06
C ALA A 55 19.77 -14.86 -2.54
N THR A 56 20.53 -14.07 -1.79
CA THR A 56 20.70 -14.27 -0.34
C THR A 56 20.47 -13.03 0.50
N THR A 57 20.20 -11.89 -0.14
CA THR A 57 19.92 -10.61 0.58
C THR A 57 18.74 -9.85 -0.04
N GLN A 58 18.10 -9.03 0.79
CA GLN A 58 17.08 -8.09 0.35
C GLN A 58 17.06 -6.90 1.31
N SER A 59 17.04 -5.68 0.77
CA SER A 59 16.90 -4.47 1.58
C SER A 59 15.49 -3.92 1.51
N VAL A 60 15.04 -3.34 2.62
CA VAL A 60 13.77 -2.62 2.71
C VAL A 60 13.99 -1.29 3.40
N SER A 61 13.38 -0.25 2.86
CA SER A 61 13.30 1.07 3.52
C SER A 61 11.85 1.51 3.63
N TRP A 62 11.55 2.30 4.66
CA TRP A 62 10.24 2.89 4.88
C TRP A 62 10.37 4.20 5.64
N ARG A 63 9.27 4.95 5.68
CA ARG A 63 9.20 6.24 6.34
C ARG A 63 8.19 6.20 7.48
N THR A 64 8.50 6.97 8.55
CA THR A 64 7.56 7.37 9.61
C THR A 64 7.75 8.85 9.93
N ASP A 65 6.94 9.39 10.84
CA ASP A 65 7.23 10.69 11.43
C ASP A 65 8.42 10.62 12.41
N THR A 66 8.85 11.76 12.90
CA THR A 66 10.03 11.88 13.77
C THR A 66 9.80 11.41 15.21
N SER A 67 8.59 11.06 15.59
CA SER A 67 8.31 10.48 16.92
C SER A 67 8.75 9.02 17.03
N VAL A 68 8.80 8.31 15.89
CA VAL A 68 9.24 6.91 15.82
C VAL A 68 10.78 6.86 15.76
N MET A 69 11.40 6.68 16.91
CA MET A 69 12.87 6.70 17.05
C MET A 69 13.55 5.38 16.66
N SER A 70 12.80 4.28 16.60
CA SER A 70 13.33 2.96 16.26
C SER A 70 12.37 2.24 15.34
N GLY A 71 12.87 1.73 14.22
CA GLY A 71 12.14 0.88 13.31
C GLY A 71 12.55 -0.58 13.43
N TYR A 72 11.64 -1.47 13.07
CA TYR A 72 11.83 -2.92 13.05
C TYR A 72 11.23 -3.52 11.79
N ALA A 73 11.85 -4.57 11.29
CA ALA A 73 11.33 -5.38 10.21
C ALA A 73 11.26 -6.84 10.64
N GLN A 74 10.18 -7.52 10.31
CA GLN A 74 10.01 -8.96 10.52
C GLN A 74 9.96 -9.67 9.18
N ILE A 75 10.62 -10.82 9.08
CA ILE A 75 10.68 -11.64 7.87
C ILE A 75 10.63 -13.12 8.22
N GLY A 76 9.97 -13.91 7.39
CA GLY A 76 9.94 -15.38 7.47
C GLY A 76 9.63 -15.98 6.11
N VAL A 77 9.92 -17.27 5.95
CA VAL A 77 9.53 -17.99 4.74
C VAL A 77 8.01 -18.02 4.64
N ALA A 78 7.49 -17.58 3.52
CA ALA A 78 6.05 -17.51 3.30
C ALA A 78 5.43 -18.90 3.32
N ASN A 79 4.32 -19.05 4.04
CA ASN A 79 3.54 -20.27 4.07
C ASN A 79 2.05 -19.98 3.78
N ALA A 80 1.32 -21.00 3.37
CA ALA A 80 -0.07 -20.87 2.97
C ALA A 80 -1.02 -20.48 4.12
N SER A 81 -0.62 -20.63 5.37
CA SER A 81 -1.51 -20.41 6.53
C SER A 81 -1.37 -19.02 7.15
N GLY A 82 -0.30 -18.30 6.89
CA GLY A 82 -0.04 -16.94 7.43
C GLY A 82 -0.02 -16.82 8.97
N ARG A 83 -0.72 -17.71 9.67
CA ARG A 83 -0.88 -17.66 11.14
C ARG A 83 0.24 -18.31 11.93
N SER A 84 1.00 -19.20 11.32
CA SER A 84 2.08 -19.97 11.95
C SER A 84 3.45 -19.68 11.36
N MET A 85 3.60 -18.58 10.67
CA MET A 85 4.87 -18.19 10.10
C MET A 85 5.84 -17.77 11.22
N GLN A 86 6.95 -18.48 11.31
CA GLN A 86 8.05 -18.06 12.17
C GLN A 86 8.76 -16.89 11.52
N THR A 87 8.94 -15.81 12.26
CA THR A 87 9.60 -14.60 11.77
C THR A 87 10.82 -14.29 12.60
N ASN A 88 11.87 -13.83 11.94
CA ASN A 88 13.01 -13.17 12.56
C ASN A 88 12.76 -11.65 12.52
N GLU A 89 13.18 -10.96 13.58
CA GLU A 89 13.06 -9.51 13.70
C GLU A 89 14.44 -8.86 13.57
N PHE A 90 14.47 -7.77 12.82
CA PHE A 90 15.66 -6.96 12.55
C PHE A 90 15.40 -5.53 12.98
N LYS A 91 16.31 -4.96 13.75
CA LYS A 91 16.29 -3.54 14.09
C LYS A 91 16.81 -2.72 12.92
N ALA A 92 16.09 -1.66 12.55
CA ALA A 92 16.47 -0.78 11.47
C ALA A 92 17.56 0.23 11.87
N VAL A 93 18.32 0.64 10.87
CA VAL A 93 19.07 1.89 10.92
C VAL A 93 18.07 3.02 10.64
N THR A 94 17.93 3.96 11.58
CA THR A 94 17.02 5.09 11.49
C THR A 94 17.79 6.36 11.18
N THR A 95 17.36 7.10 10.17
CA THR A 95 18.00 8.36 9.73
C THR A 95 16.95 9.46 9.66
N LEU A 96 17.23 10.59 10.28
CA LEU A 96 16.43 11.80 10.14
C LEU A 96 16.65 12.39 8.74
N PHE A 97 15.57 12.59 8.02
CA PHE A 97 15.53 13.27 6.73
C PHE A 97 14.75 14.58 6.87
N ARG A 98 15.39 15.68 6.49
CA ARG A 98 14.78 17.00 6.48
C ARG A 98 14.48 17.42 5.06
N SER A 99 13.24 17.73 4.79
CA SER A 99 12.81 18.28 3.51
C SER A 99 12.23 19.69 3.71
N ASP A 100 11.97 20.35 2.62
CA ASP A 100 11.31 21.67 2.58
C ASP A 100 9.82 21.60 3.00
N ILE A 101 9.22 20.41 3.06
CA ILE A 101 7.82 20.22 3.41
C ILE A 101 7.67 19.78 4.87
N ASN A 102 8.43 18.76 5.29
CA ASN A 102 8.39 18.20 6.65
C ASN A 102 9.61 17.32 6.92
N ASP A 103 9.92 17.15 8.20
CA ASP A 103 10.90 16.19 8.67
C ASP A 103 10.27 14.79 8.78
N ALA A 104 11.09 13.77 8.55
CA ALA A 104 10.68 12.38 8.66
C ALA A 104 11.84 11.50 9.11
N HIS A 105 11.55 10.36 9.72
CA HIS A 105 12.50 9.28 9.87
C HIS A 105 12.37 8.29 8.71
N TYR A 106 13.52 7.95 8.13
CA TYR A 106 13.66 6.83 7.21
C TYR A 106 14.38 5.70 7.93
N HIS A 107 13.80 4.54 7.83
CA HIS A 107 14.30 3.30 8.43
C HIS A 107 14.79 2.38 7.32
N ASN A 108 15.88 1.68 7.55
CA ASN A 108 16.43 0.73 6.59
C ASN A 108 16.86 -0.55 7.30
N VAL A 109 16.55 -1.68 6.70
CA VAL A 109 17.01 -3.01 7.07
C VAL A 109 17.52 -3.74 5.84
N THR A 110 18.64 -4.42 5.96
CA THR A 110 19.07 -5.44 4.98
C THR A 110 18.92 -6.81 5.62
N PHE A 111 18.05 -7.62 5.08
CA PHE A 111 17.95 -9.04 5.40
C PHE A 111 19.11 -9.78 4.76
N THR A 112 19.79 -10.62 5.52
CA THR A 112 20.91 -11.45 5.07
C THR A 112 20.60 -12.91 5.32
N ASP A 113 21.46 -13.78 4.78
CA ASP A 113 21.38 -15.22 4.97
C ASP A 113 20.03 -15.83 4.54
N LEU A 114 19.44 -15.23 3.50
CA LEU A 114 18.24 -15.74 2.89
C LEU A 114 18.54 -16.95 2.00
N GLU A 115 17.59 -17.86 1.91
CA GLU A 115 17.66 -18.99 0.99
C GLU A 115 17.35 -18.55 -0.45
N PRO A 116 18.13 -18.99 -1.44
CA PRO A 116 17.86 -18.72 -2.85
C PRO A 116 16.53 -19.30 -3.32
N ASN A 117 15.94 -18.68 -4.36
CA ASN A 117 14.71 -19.13 -5.01
C ASN A 117 13.51 -19.35 -4.04
N THR A 118 13.48 -18.59 -2.94
CA THR A 118 12.54 -18.78 -1.83
C THR A 118 11.63 -17.56 -1.71
N ILE A 119 10.34 -17.80 -1.46
CA ILE A 119 9.35 -16.74 -1.22
C ILE A 119 9.36 -16.40 0.26
N TYR A 120 9.58 -15.13 0.55
CA TYR A 120 9.54 -14.56 1.88
C TYR A 120 8.33 -13.64 2.05
N ALA A 121 7.79 -13.61 3.26
CA ALA A 121 6.84 -12.60 3.71
C ALA A 121 7.52 -11.71 4.73
N TYR A 122 7.34 -10.41 4.63
CA TYR A 122 7.92 -9.44 5.54
C TYR A 122 6.93 -8.33 5.87
N ARG A 123 7.13 -7.67 7.00
CA ARG A 123 6.45 -6.43 7.39
C ARG A 123 7.42 -5.50 8.09
N VAL A 124 7.08 -4.22 8.12
CA VAL A 124 7.88 -3.18 8.77
C VAL A 124 7.04 -2.38 9.76
N GLY A 125 7.67 -1.83 10.79
CA GLY A 125 6.97 -1.10 11.82
C GLY A 125 7.90 -0.51 12.88
N ASP A 126 7.30 -0.20 14.03
CA ASP A 126 7.98 0.35 15.21
C ASP A 126 7.96 -0.59 16.44
N GLY A 127 7.39 -1.79 16.26
CA GLY A 127 7.14 -2.76 17.32
C GLY A 127 5.69 -2.83 17.78
N GLU A 128 4.93 -1.74 17.60
CA GLU A 128 3.49 -1.66 17.90
C GLU A 128 2.67 -1.53 16.61
N ASN A 129 3.02 -0.59 15.77
CA ASN A 129 2.37 -0.32 14.50
C ASN A 129 3.11 -1.03 13.36
N TRP A 130 2.42 -1.97 12.71
CA TRP A 130 2.99 -2.77 11.64
C TRP A 130 2.22 -2.57 10.34
N THR A 131 2.93 -2.70 9.21
CA THR A 131 2.27 -2.87 7.91
C THR A 131 1.59 -4.24 7.82
N GLU A 132 0.80 -4.44 6.78
CA GLU A 132 0.47 -5.78 6.31
C GLU A 132 1.74 -6.54 5.89
N TYR A 133 1.62 -7.86 5.68
CA TYR A 133 2.72 -8.66 5.14
C TYR A 133 2.81 -8.49 3.63
N TYR A 134 3.98 -8.08 3.17
CA TYR A 134 4.37 -8.07 1.77
C TYR A 134 5.19 -9.31 1.44
N HIS A 135 5.29 -9.64 0.14
CA HIS A 135 6.02 -10.81 -0.32
C HIS A 135 7.06 -10.41 -1.35
N PHE A 136 8.17 -11.12 -1.34
CA PHE A 136 9.15 -11.12 -2.41
C PHE A 136 9.74 -12.51 -2.58
N LYS A 137 10.40 -12.73 -3.71
CA LYS A 137 11.13 -13.97 -3.99
C LYS A 137 12.60 -13.64 -4.20
N THR A 138 13.49 -14.35 -3.51
CA THR A 138 14.94 -14.28 -3.76
C THR A 138 15.28 -14.84 -5.13
N ALA A 139 16.34 -14.35 -5.74
CA ALA A 139 16.82 -14.87 -7.00
C ALA A 139 17.33 -16.32 -6.85
N SER A 140 17.39 -17.03 -7.97
CA SER A 140 18.11 -18.32 -8.05
C SER A 140 19.62 -18.09 -8.07
N LEU A 141 20.39 -19.05 -7.57
CA LEU A 141 21.84 -19.08 -7.78
C LEU A 141 22.21 -19.46 -9.22
N GLU A 142 21.35 -20.24 -9.87
CA GLU A 142 21.52 -20.62 -11.26
C GLU A 142 20.88 -19.59 -12.20
N PRO A 143 21.52 -19.26 -13.33
CA PRO A 143 20.93 -18.37 -14.33
C PRO A 143 19.57 -18.89 -14.79
N GLN A 144 18.54 -18.06 -14.64
CA GLN A 144 17.17 -18.38 -15.09
C GLN A 144 16.58 -17.18 -15.82
N PRO A 145 15.71 -17.41 -16.81
CA PRO A 145 14.94 -16.34 -17.41
C PRO A 145 14.09 -15.64 -16.36
N PHE A 146 14.04 -14.32 -16.39
CA PHE A 146 13.17 -13.53 -15.54
C PHE A 146 12.50 -12.41 -16.34
N SER A 147 11.41 -11.92 -15.82
CA SER A 147 10.69 -10.77 -16.38
C SER A 147 10.59 -9.66 -15.36
N PHE A 148 10.62 -8.44 -15.82
CA PHE A 148 10.40 -7.27 -14.98
C PHE A 148 9.59 -6.22 -15.73
N ILE A 149 8.95 -5.35 -14.99
CA ILE A 149 8.23 -4.20 -15.53
C ILE A 149 9.00 -2.94 -15.15
N TYR A 150 9.32 -2.14 -16.16
CA TYR A 150 9.93 -0.84 -15.96
C TYR A 150 8.88 0.24 -16.16
N PHE A 151 8.76 1.14 -15.18
CA PHE A 151 7.91 2.32 -15.28
C PHE A 151 8.78 3.54 -15.58
N GLY A 152 8.30 4.37 -16.49
CA GLY A 152 8.89 5.68 -16.72
C GLY A 152 8.46 6.69 -15.65
N ASP A 153 8.78 7.94 -15.89
CA ASP A 153 8.63 9.05 -14.98
C ASP A 153 7.15 9.39 -14.64
N ALA A 154 6.77 9.15 -13.41
CA ALA A 154 5.43 9.41 -12.88
C ALA A 154 5.38 10.80 -12.25
N GLN A 155 5.20 11.86 -13.03
CA GLN A 155 5.19 13.24 -12.52
C GLN A 155 3.77 13.82 -12.36
N ASN A 156 2.86 13.53 -13.29
CA ASN A 156 1.54 14.12 -13.31
C ASN A 156 0.44 13.10 -13.00
N GLU A 157 -0.62 13.55 -12.33
CA GLU A 157 -1.83 12.75 -12.08
C GLU A 157 -1.52 11.38 -11.44
N VAL A 158 -0.53 11.32 -10.55
CA VAL A 158 -0.02 10.08 -9.96
C VAL A 158 -1.13 9.28 -9.28
N LYS A 159 -2.00 9.95 -8.53
CA LYS A 159 -3.10 9.28 -7.81
C LYS A 159 -4.22 8.80 -8.73
N THR A 160 -4.48 9.51 -9.82
CA THR A 160 -5.63 9.24 -10.69
C THR A 160 -5.30 8.30 -11.84
N HIS A 161 -4.15 8.48 -12.48
CA HIS A 161 -3.76 7.68 -13.64
C HIS A 161 -2.78 6.57 -13.30
N TRP A 162 -1.72 6.86 -12.56
CA TRP A 162 -0.69 5.87 -12.22
C TRP A 162 -1.22 4.74 -11.36
N SER A 163 -2.17 5.00 -10.46
CA SER A 163 -2.81 3.94 -9.68
C SER A 163 -3.50 2.87 -10.54
N ARG A 164 -3.97 3.24 -11.74
CA ARG A 164 -4.53 2.28 -12.70
C ARG A 164 -3.44 1.52 -13.41
N VAL A 165 -2.40 2.21 -13.86
CA VAL A 165 -1.24 1.60 -14.54
C VAL A 165 -0.59 0.54 -13.64
N PHE A 166 -0.36 0.86 -12.37
CA PHE A 166 0.20 -0.10 -11.40
C PHE A 166 -0.69 -1.31 -11.18
N ARG A 167 -2.01 -1.13 -11.10
CA ARG A 167 -2.94 -2.26 -10.92
C ARG A 167 -2.96 -3.18 -12.15
N GLU A 168 -2.95 -2.62 -13.35
CA GLU A 168 -2.87 -3.40 -14.58
C GLU A 168 -1.54 -4.16 -14.65
N ALA A 169 -0.43 -3.47 -14.40
CA ALA A 169 0.89 -4.08 -14.37
C ALA A 169 0.99 -5.21 -13.34
N PHE A 170 0.44 -5.01 -12.13
CA PHE A 170 0.42 -6.05 -11.10
C PHE A 170 -0.43 -7.27 -11.51
N ARG A 171 -1.56 -7.03 -12.20
CA ARG A 171 -2.40 -8.12 -12.71
C ARG A 171 -1.69 -8.93 -13.80
N ASP A 172 -0.95 -8.26 -14.66
CA ASP A 172 -0.29 -8.87 -15.82
C ASP A 172 1.15 -9.32 -15.51
N ALA A 173 1.65 -9.00 -14.31
CA ALA A 173 2.97 -9.43 -13.87
C ALA A 173 3.09 -10.95 -13.84
N PRO A 174 4.17 -11.53 -14.38
CA PRO A 174 4.45 -12.96 -14.26
C PRO A 174 4.56 -13.35 -12.77
N ARG A 175 3.87 -14.40 -12.40
CA ARG A 175 3.90 -14.95 -11.02
C ARG A 175 4.86 -16.12 -10.92
#